data_e653222a0c129595e374a63b2f35175d
#
_entry.id   e653222a0c129595e374a63b2f35175d
#
_cell.length_a   1.000
_cell.length_b   1.000
_cell.length_c   1.000
_cell.angle_alpha   90.00
_cell.angle_beta   90.00
_cell.angle_gamma   90.00
#
_symmetry.space_group_name_H-M   'P 1'
#
loop_
_entity.id
_entity.type
_entity.pdbx_description
1 polymer ?
#
loop_
_entity_poly.entity_id
_entity_poly.type
_entity_poly.pdbx_seq_one_letter_code
_entity_poly.pdbx_strand_id
1 'polypeptide(L)'
;MSKKLQKVVDALLDLKLFDVLVYDFKDVSPFFDYQIIASASNERQAHSSIEFVKKALDNLDNYHVESDPASRWVLIDLQDIIIHVFHKDTRNDYQIEKLFYDRKLISQEEIQNGV
;
A
#
# COMPACT_ATOMS: atom_id res chain seq x y z
N MET A 1 -2.89 7.97 -15.68
CA MET A 1 -2.36 7.44 -14.56
C MET A 1 -2.39 5.94 -14.54
N SER A 2 -1.81 5.42 -13.61
CA SER A 2 -1.33 4.07 -13.59
C SER A 2 -2.44 3.04 -13.36
N LYS A 3 -2.63 2.16 -14.32
CA LYS A 3 -3.47 0.99 -14.10
C LYS A 3 -2.88 0.10 -13.01
N LYS A 4 -1.56 0.17 -12.82
CA LYS A 4 -0.88 -0.57 -11.77
C LYS A 4 -1.37 -0.12 -10.39
N LEU A 5 -1.46 1.19 -10.15
CA LEU A 5 -1.97 1.71 -8.89
C LEU A 5 -3.40 1.24 -8.63
N GLN A 6 -4.25 1.30 -9.65
CA GLN A 6 -5.64 0.87 -9.55
C GLN A 6 -5.73 -0.62 -9.19
N LYS A 7 -4.94 -1.46 -9.85
CA LYS A 7 -4.91 -2.90 -9.57
C LYS A 7 -4.44 -3.19 -8.14
N VAL A 8 -3.42 -2.47 -7.69
CA VAL A 8 -2.90 -2.64 -6.33
C VAL A 8 -3.96 -2.26 -5.29
N VAL A 9 -4.58 -1.11 -5.44
CA VAL A 9 -5.61 -0.65 -4.50
C VAL A 9 -6.79 -1.61 -4.50
N ASP A 10 -7.24 -2.06 -5.66
CA ASP A 10 -8.34 -3.03 -5.76
C ASP A 10 -8.00 -4.33 -5.03
N ALA A 11 -6.76 -4.80 -5.15
CA ALA A 11 -6.32 -6.01 -4.46
C ALA A 11 -6.38 -5.85 -2.93
N LEU A 12 -5.95 -4.69 -2.43
CA LEU A 12 -6.00 -4.42 -0.99
C LEU A 12 -7.44 -4.36 -0.49
N LEU A 13 -8.33 -3.76 -1.26
CA LEU A 13 -9.75 -3.68 -0.91
C LEU A 13 -10.44 -5.04 -0.99
N ASP A 14 -10.07 -5.86 -1.97
CA ASP A 14 -10.61 -7.23 -2.10
C ASP A 14 -10.26 -8.08 -0.89
N LEU A 15 -9.09 -7.85 -0.31
CA LEU A 15 -8.63 -8.53 0.91
C LEU A 15 -9.31 -7.96 2.16
N LYS A 16 -10.14 -6.92 2.01
CA LYS A 16 -10.86 -6.27 3.11
C LYS A 16 -9.95 -5.45 4.03
N LEU A 17 -8.83 -4.98 3.51
CA LEU A 17 -8.03 -4.00 4.22
C LEU A 17 -8.81 -2.68 4.27
N PHE A 18 -8.54 -1.87 5.28
CA PHE A 18 -9.31 -0.65 5.51
C PHE A 18 -8.40 0.53 5.79
N ASP A 19 -8.99 1.72 5.82
CA ASP A 19 -8.25 2.99 5.99
C ASP A 19 -7.09 3.05 5.01
N VAL A 20 -7.38 2.72 3.75
CA VAL A 20 -6.38 2.72 2.68
C VAL A 20 -6.17 4.15 2.21
N LEU A 21 -4.96 4.65 2.39
CA LEU A 21 -4.57 6.00 1.99
C LEU A 21 -3.47 5.92 0.93
N VAL A 22 -3.63 6.68 -0.14
CA VAL A 22 -2.67 6.73 -1.23
C VAL A 22 -2.11 8.16 -1.31
N TYR A 23 -0.79 8.28 -1.22
CA TYR A 23 -0.09 9.56 -1.27
C TYR A 23 0.73 9.69 -2.54
N ASP A 24 0.66 10.84 -3.17
CA ASP A 24 1.40 11.14 -4.39
C ASP A 24 2.80 11.68 -4.04
N PHE A 25 3.83 11.05 -4.57
CA PHE A 25 5.22 11.44 -4.38
C PHE A 25 5.92 11.78 -5.69
N LYS A 26 5.18 11.87 -6.79
CA LYS A 26 5.79 12.06 -8.12
C LYS A 26 6.59 13.35 -8.25
N ASP A 27 6.19 14.39 -7.53
CA ASP A 27 6.84 15.70 -7.61
C ASP A 27 8.03 15.85 -6.66
N VAL A 28 8.25 14.89 -5.75
CA VAL A 28 9.29 14.99 -4.72
C VAL A 28 10.26 13.84 -4.69
N SER A 29 9.91 12.69 -5.27
CA SER A 29 10.80 11.53 -5.26
C SER A 29 11.13 11.07 -6.67
N PRO A 30 12.42 10.87 -6.98
CA PRO A 30 12.81 10.26 -8.25
C PRO A 30 12.71 8.73 -8.22
N PHE A 31 12.43 8.12 -7.07
CA PHE A 31 12.50 6.67 -6.90
C PHE A 31 11.14 5.99 -6.95
N PHE A 32 10.09 6.66 -6.48
CA PHE A 32 8.74 6.07 -6.48
C PHE A 32 7.70 7.16 -6.70
N ASP A 33 6.54 6.73 -7.21
CA ASP A 33 5.43 7.63 -7.54
C ASP A 33 4.40 7.73 -6.42
N TYR A 34 4.17 6.64 -5.69
CA TYR A 34 3.12 6.57 -4.66
C TYR A 34 3.57 5.80 -3.45
N GLN A 35 3.05 6.19 -2.29
CA GLN A 35 3.10 5.35 -1.09
C GLN A 35 1.67 5.10 -0.62
N ILE A 36 1.40 3.87 -0.24
CA ILE A 36 0.08 3.43 0.20
C ILE A 36 0.21 2.96 1.64
N ILE A 37 -0.74 3.36 2.48
CA ILE A 37 -0.86 2.88 3.85
C ILE A 37 -2.22 2.22 3.99
N ALA A 38 -2.25 1.01 4.55
CA ALA A 38 -3.48 0.27 4.75
C ALA A 38 -3.46 -0.42 6.10
N SER A 39 -4.65 -0.70 6.63
CA SER A 39 -4.80 -1.42 7.89
C SER A 39 -5.36 -2.80 7.65
N ALA A 40 -4.88 -3.78 8.43
CA ALA A 40 -5.38 -5.15 8.45
C ALA A 40 -5.99 -5.46 9.80
N SER A 41 -6.99 -6.33 9.82
CA SER A 41 -7.68 -6.71 11.06
C SER A 41 -6.86 -7.68 11.91
N ASN A 42 -5.94 -8.41 11.29
CA ASN A 42 -5.08 -9.38 11.98
C ASN A 42 -3.81 -9.60 11.17
N GLU A 43 -2.85 -10.29 11.78
CA GLU A 43 -1.54 -10.53 11.18
C GLU A 43 -1.62 -11.39 9.93
N ARG A 44 -2.52 -12.36 9.91
CA ARG A 44 -2.73 -13.24 8.77
C ARG A 44 -3.17 -12.44 7.55
N GLN A 45 -4.10 -11.51 7.75
CA GLN A 45 -4.60 -10.66 6.68
C GLN A 45 -3.49 -9.74 6.17
N ALA A 46 -2.69 -9.17 7.08
CA ALA A 46 -1.56 -8.34 6.68
C ALA A 46 -0.58 -9.14 5.80
N HIS A 47 -0.26 -10.35 6.20
CA HIS A 47 0.66 -11.20 5.43
C HIS A 47 0.07 -11.59 4.07
N SER A 48 -1.23 -11.85 4.01
CA SER A 48 -1.92 -12.24 2.77
C SER A 48 -1.87 -11.16 1.70
N SER A 49 -1.64 -9.90 2.09
CA SER A 49 -1.54 -8.79 1.13
C SER A 49 -0.45 -9.03 0.09
N ILE A 50 0.62 -9.72 0.46
CA ILE A 50 1.73 -10.01 -0.44
C ILE A 50 1.22 -10.80 -1.65
N GLU A 51 0.51 -11.90 -1.42
CA GLU A 51 0.00 -12.74 -2.50
C GLU A 51 -1.11 -12.04 -3.31
N PHE A 52 -1.97 -11.29 -2.66
CA PHE A 52 -3.04 -10.55 -3.35
C PHE A 52 -2.47 -9.54 -4.33
N VAL A 53 -1.46 -8.77 -3.90
CA VAL A 53 -0.80 -7.79 -4.76
C VAL A 53 -0.05 -8.48 -5.89
N LYS A 54 0.68 -9.54 -5.57
CA LYS A 54 1.43 -10.30 -6.56
C LYS A 54 0.53 -10.82 -7.68
N LYS A 55 -0.60 -11.41 -7.31
CA LYS A 55 -1.56 -11.94 -8.29
C LYS A 55 -2.20 -10.84 -9.12
N ALA A 56 -2.52 -9.71 -8.49
CA ALA A 56 -3.13 -8.58 -9.19
C ALA A 56 -2.22 -8.02 -10.28
N LEU A 57 -0.91 -8.19 -10.12
CA LEU A 57 0.10 -7.72 -11.06
C LEU A 57 0.67 -8.87 -11.92
N ASP A 58 -0.16 -9.85 -12.22
CA ASP A 58 0.16 -10.97 -13.12
C ASP A 58 1.38 -11.78 -12.63
N ASN A 59 1.40 -12.05 -11.32
CA ASN A 59 2.48 -12.80 -10.67
C ASN A 59 3.85 -12.12 -10.82
N LEU A 60 3.86 -10.81 -10.60
CA LEU A 60 5.07 -10.01 -10.60
C LEU A 60 6.17 -10.68 -9.78
N ASP A 61 7.38 -10.78 -10.31
CA ASP A 61 8.52 -11.40 -9.62
C ASP A 61 9.62 -10.42 -9.26
N ASN A 62 9.51 -9.16 -9.68
CA ASN A 62 10.50 -8.12 -9.40
C ASN A 62 9.97 -7.19 -8.33
N TYR A 63 9.96 -7.66 -7.10
CA TYR A 63 9.50 -6.89 -5.95
C TYR A 63 10.27 -7.29 -4.71
N HIS A 64 10.24 -6.43 -3.69
CA HIS A 64 10.90 -6.68 -2.42
C HIS A 64 9.89 -6.59 -1.30
N VAL A 65 9.96 -7.51 -0.35
CA VAL A 65 9.06 -7.56 0.80
C VAL A 65 9.88 -7.57 2.07
N GLU A 66 9.47 -6.75 3.04
CA GLU A 66 10.00 -6.80 4.39
C GLU A 66 8.81 -6.88 5.35
N SER A 67 8.95 -7.67 6.40
CA SER A 67 7.92 -7.75 7.43
C SER A 67 8.56 -8.04 8.77
N ASP A 68 7.89 -7.61 9.86
CA ASP A 68 8.33 -8.04 11.16
C ASP A 68 7.91 -9.51 11.38
N PRO A 69 8.53 -10.22 12.36
CA PRO A 69 8.26 -11.65 12.54
C PRO A 69 6.79 -11.97 12.84
N ALA A 70 6.05 -11.02 13.43
CA ALA A 70 4.65 -11.22 13.76
C ALA A 70 3.70 -10.73 12.67
N SER A 71 4.21 -10.25 11.54
CA SER A 71 3.43 -9.69 10.42
C SER A 71 2.52 -8.54 10.85
N ARG A 72 2.95 -7.75 11.83
CA ARG A 72 2.20 -6.57 12.26
C ARG A 72 2.48 -5.37 11.36
N TRP A 73 3.55 -5.44 10.58
CA TRP A 73 3.90 -4.45 9.56
C TRP A 73 4.52 -5.20 8.40
N VAL A 74 3.89 -5.06 7.23
CA VAL A 74 4.38 -5.64 5.99
C VAL A 74 4.66 -4.48 5.04
N LEU A 75 5.86 -4.43 4.49
CA LEU A 75 6.24 -3.45 3.48
C LEU A 75 6.43 -4.19 2.16
N ILE A 76 5.72 -3.73 1.13
CA ILE A 76 5.83 -4.29 -0.21
C ILE A 76 6.39 -3.20 -1.13
N ASP A 77 7.59 -3.39 -1.63
CA ASP A 77 8.27 -2.45 -2.50
C ASP A 77 8.14 -2.94 -3.95
N LEU A 78 7.33 -2.24 -4.72
CA LEU A 78 7.12 -2.53 -6.14
C LEU A 78 7.94 -1.59 -7.02
N GLN A 79 8.91 -0.88 -6.45
CA GLN A 79 9.77 0.11 -7.06
C GLN A 79 9.07 1.46 -7.22
N ASP A 80 8.04 1.55 -8.05
CA ASP A 80 7.31 2.80 -8.26
C ASP A 80 6.18 3.01 -7.23
N ILE A 81 5.78 1.98 -6.53
CA ILE A 81 4.75 2.03 -5.48
C ILE A 81 5.27 1.32 -4.24
N ILE A 82 5.22 1.99 -3.10
CA ILE A 82 5.57 1.40 -1.82
C ILE A 82 4.29 1.21 -1.02
N ILE A 83 4.05 0.00 -0.52
CA ILE A 83 2.84 -0.33 0.23
C ILE A 83 3.22 -0.67 1.67
N HIS A 84 2.56 0.00 2.62
CA HIS A 84 2.69 -0.29 4.04
C HIS A 84 1.38 -0.88 4.52
N VAL A 85 1.39 -2.12 4.98
CA VAL A 85 0.22 -2.77 5.56
C VAL A 85 0.49 -2.98 7.03
N PHE A 86 -0.31 -2.34 7.89
CA PHE A 86 -0.16 -2.43 9.33
C PHE A 86 -1.32 -3.20 9.95
N HIS A 87 -1.02 -4.03 10.94
CA HIS A 87 -2.05 -4.47 11.87
C HIS A 87 -2.69 -3.21 12.47
N LYS A 88 -4.01 -3.21 12.61
CA LYS A 88 -4.77 -2.02 13.01
C LYS A 88 -4.24 -1.33 14.27
N ASP A 89 -3.79 -2.12 15.26
CA ASP A 89 -3.27 -1.56 16.51
C ASP A 89 -1.87 -0.98 16.33
N THR A 90 -1.05 -1.62 15.50
CA THR A 90 0.32 -1.20 15.22
C THR A 90 0.36 0.11 14.43
N ARG A 91 -0.62 0.33 13.56
CA ARG A 91 -0.70 1.56 12.76
C ARG A 91 -0.73 2.80 13.66
N ASN A 92 -1.49 2.73 14.75
CA ASN A 92 -1.57 3.85 15.70
C ASN A 92 -0.21 4.10 16.37
N ASP A 93 0.55 3.06 16.64
CA ASP A 93 1.84 3.18 17.30
C ASP A 93 2.88 3.86 16.41
N TYR A 94 2.91 3.51 15.13
CA TYR A 94 3.90 4.07 14.20
C TYR A 94 3.50 5.44 13.67
N GLN A 95 2.20 5.69 13.51
CA GLN A 95 1.68 6.97 13.02
C GLN A 95 2.39 7.46 11.76
N ILE A 96 2.61 6.56 10.82
CA ILE A 96 3.39 6.83 9.62
C ILE A 96 2.75 7.93 8.76
N GLU A 97 1.42 8.10 8.83
CA GLU A 97 0.71 9.14 8.09
C GLU A 97 1.22 10.55 8.44
N LYS A 98 1.75 10.72 9.64
CA LYS A 98 2.30 12.02 10.05
C LYS A 98 3.54 12.42 9.26
N LEU A 99 4.23 11.45 8.69
CA LEU A 99 5.39 11.71 7.83
C LEU A 99 4.96 12.26 6.47
N PHE A 100 3.70 12.07 6.10
CA PHE A 100 3.17 12.42 4.79
C PHE A 100 2.14 13.54 4.83
N TYR A 101 2.07 14.28 5.94
CA TYR A 101 1.00 15.26 6.15
C TYR A 101 0.93 16.33 5.06
N ASP A 102 2.05 16.63 4.42
CA ASP A 102 2.14 17.64 3.36
C ASP A 102 2.07 17.04 1.96
N ARG A 103 1.84 15.73 1.84
CA ARG A 103 1.75 15.07 0.55
C ARG A 103 0.30 15.04 0.07
N LYS A 104 0.12 15.07 -1.24
CA LYS A 104 -1.21 15.00 -1.85
C LYS A 104 -1.82 13.64 -1.58
N LEU A 105 -3.01 13.62 -0.99
CA LEU A 105 -3.79 12.41 -0.79
C LEU A 105 -4.68 12.20 -2.02
N ILE A 106 -4.60 11.02 -2.62
CA ILE A 106 -5.39 10.70 -3.80
C ILE A 106 -6.67 10.00 -3.37
N SER A 107 -7.81 10.52 -3.81
CA SER A 107 -9.11 9.95 -3.46
C SER A 107 -9.38 8.65 -4.20
N GLN A 108 -10.28 7.83 -3.66
CA GLN A 108 -10.73 6.61 -4.33
C GLN A 108 -11.32 6.92 -5.70
N GLU A 109 -12.06 8.01 -5.81
CA GLU A 109 -12.64 8.42 -7.08
C GLU A 109 -11.57 8.69 -8.13
N GLU A 110 -10.51 9.42 -7.76
CA GLU A 110 -9.40 9.67 -8.67
C GLU A 110 -8.73 8.37 -9.12
N ILE A 111 -8.54 7.43 -8.20
CA ILE A 111 -7.91 6.14 -8.51
C ILE A 111 -8.76 5.35 -9.50
N GLN A 112 -10.07 5.29 -9.26
CA GLN A 112 -10.99 4.54 -10.12
C GLN A 112 -11.13 5.16 -11.51
N ASN A 113 -10.96 6.48 -11.60
CA ASN A 113 -11.02 7.19 -12.88
C ASN A 113 -9.67 7.21 -13.62
N GLY A 114 -8.66 6.54 -13.10
CA GLY A 114 -7.37 6.42 -13.77
C GLY A 114 -6.53 7.68 -13.76
N VAL A 115 -6.64 8.47 -12.72
CA VAL A 115 -5.87 9.72 -12.59
C VAL A 115 -4.41 9.49 -12.31
#